data_6c9ae14f4b0fd8a086775f65983a0fa9
#
_entry.id   6c9ae14f4b0fd8a086775f65983a0fa9
#
_cell.length_a   1.000
_cell.length_b   1.000
_cell.length_c   1.000
_cell.angle_alpha   90.00
_cell.angle_beta   90.00
_cell.angle_gamma   90.00
#
_symmetry.space_group_name_H-M   'P 1'
#
loop_
_entity.id
_entity.type
_entity.pdbx_description
1 polymer ?
#
loop_
_entity_poly.entity_id
_entity_poly.type
_entity_poly.pdbx_seq_one_letter_code
_entity_poly.pdbx_strand_id
1 'polypeptide(L)'
;MDTQNILIAGCGDVGCELARQLLLASEFQVWGLRRSIDQLPEGVHAIRGDLSNPEKLGAWPETIDYVFYTTAADGYSPELYQQAYVTGLMNVMNHLKKKSIQPKHLFFTSSTSVYHQSLGEWVDEDSDCNPQTFPGQTLLEAEKLLFASDLSATSVRFGGIYGPGRNRLIKRVLEKKGCAKEPVVYGNRIHRDDCAGILKHLLQMSITGQTPDPVYLGVDSQPAPMHDVLHWIAGQYGVELSDDHPAPQRSSKRCSNRKVLDTGYRFKYPDYKVGYLNNSA
;
A
#
# COMPACT_ATOMS: atom_id res chain seq x y z
N MET A 1 -10.92 -0.39 -27.35
CA MET A 1 -10.66 0.67 -26.33
C MET A 1 -9.28 1.22 -26.65
N ASP A 2 -9.08 2.53 -26.47
CA ASP A 2 -7.77 3.12 -26.66
C ASP A 2 -6.81 2.61 -25.57
N THR A 3 -5.55 2.41 -25.94
CA THR A 3 -4.51 1.98 -25.01
C THR A 3 -4.32 3.03 -23.94
N GLN A 4 -4.30 2.62 -22.66
CA GLN A 4 -4.08 3.51 -21.52
C GLN A 4 -2.61 3.47 -21.10
N ASN A 5 -2.02 4.64 -20.93
CA ASN A 5 -0.64 4.82 -20.48
C ASN A 5 -0.58 4.97 -18.96
N ILE A 6 0.01 4.00 -18.28
CA ILE A 6 0.05 3.90 -16.81
C ILE A 6 1.47 4.15 -16.32
N LEU A 7 1.67 5.16 -15.48
CA LEU A 7 2.93 5.37 -14.76
C LEU A 7 2.83 4.81 -13.34
N ILE A 8 3.75 3.92 -12.97
CA ILE A 8 3.94 3.45 -11.61
C ILE A 8 5.20 4.10 -11.04
N ALA A 9 5.02 5.20 -10.32
CA ALA A 9 6.08 5.92 -9.63
C ALA A 9 6.41 5.21 -8.30
N GLY A 10 7.65 4.73 -8.16
CA GLY A 10 8.05 3.84 -7.07
C GLY A 10 7.66 2.39 -7.34
N CYS A 11 7.96 1.87 -8.54
CA CYS A 11 7.64 0.52 -8.97
C CYS A 11 8.48 -0.53 -8.20
N GLY A 12 8.22 -0.62 -6.88
CA GLY A 12 8.79 -1.58 -5.94
C GLY A 12 7.94 -2.85 -5.85
N ASP A 13 7.81 -3.42 -4.64
CA ASP A 13 7.11 -4.70 -4.41
C ASP A 13 5.63 -4.65 -4.85
N VAL A 14 4.85 -3.72 -4.29
CA VAL A 14 3.42 -3.55 -4.66
C VAL A 14 3.29 -3.05 -6.10
N GLY A 15 4.13 -2.11 -6.52
CA GLY A 15 4.10 -1.57 -7.88
C GLY A 15 4.44 -2.62 -8.95
N CYS A 16 5.39 -3.51 -8.69
CA CYS A 16 5.70 -4.62 -9.60
C CYS A 16 4.55 -5.63 -9.69
N GLU A 17 3.88 -5.90 -8.56
CA GLU A 17 2.71 -6.79 -8.59
C GLU A 17 1.54 -6.14 -9.34
N LEU A 18 1.31 -4.84 -9.12
CA LEU A 18 0.33 -4.08 -9.90
C LEU A 18 0.65 -4.14 -11.41
N ALA A 19 1.90 -3.91 -11.77
CA ALA A 19 2.35 -3.99 -13.16
C ALA A 19 2.04 -5.37 -13.78
N ARG A 20 2.34 -6.47 -13.07
CA ARG A 20 2.02 -7.84 -13.55
C ARG A 20 0.52 -8.01 -13.78
N GLN A 21 -0.31 -7.56 -12.84
CA GLN A 21 -1.76 -7.67 -12.96
C GLN A 21 -2.33 -6.80 -14.08
N LEU A 22 -1.74 -5.64 -14.36
CA LEU A 22 -2.14 -4.77 -15.47
C LEU A 22 -1.75 -5.38 -16.82
N LEU A 23 -0.54 -5.90 -16.94
CA LEU A 23 -0.04 -6.50 -18.18
C LEU A 23 -0.75 -7.81 -18.61
N LEU A 24 -1.64 -8.36 -17.78
CA LEU A 24 -2.55 -9.43 -18.21
C LEU A 24 -3.60 -8.96 -19.23
N ALA A 25 -3.77 -7.66 -19.37
CA ALA A 25 -4.71 -7.05 -20.30
C ALA A 25 -3.95 -6.19 -21.34
N SER A 26 -4.30 -6.33 -22.60
CA SER A 26 -3.61 -5.68 -23.72
C SER A 26 -3.87 -4.18 -23.86
N GLU A 27 -4.86 -3.67 -23.14
CA GLU A 27 -5.22 -2.24 -23.15
C GLU A 27 -4.27 -1.34 -22.34
N PHE A 28 -3.29 -1.91 -21.61
CA PHE A 28 -2.37 -1.13 -20.78
C PHE A 28 -0.94 -1.13 -21.32
N GLN A 29 -0.36 0.06 -21.43
CA GLN A 29 1.08 0.26 -21.50
C GLN A 29 1.56 0.75 -20.12
N VAL A 30 2.50 0.03 -19.53
CA VAL A 30 2.92 0.26 -18.15
C VAL A 30 4.37 0.74 -18.11
N TRP A 31 4.60 1.91 -17.53
CA TRP A 31 5.93 2.46 -17.23
C TRP A 31 6.23 2.32 -15.74
N GLY A 32 7.34 1.69 -15.41
CA GLY A 32 7.80 1.51 -14.04
C GLY A 32 8.99 2.42 -13.72
N LEU A 33 8.78 3.42 -12.85
CA LEU A 33 9.83 4.31 -12.41
C LEU A 33 10.44 3.82 -11.10
N ARG A 34 11.74 3.53 -11.11
CA ARG A 34 12.53 3.15 -9.94
C ARG A 34 14.03 3.32 -10.17
N ARG A 35 14.82 3.30 -9.09
CA ARG A 35 16.29 3.45 -9.14
C ARG A 35 16.97 2.24 -9.81
N SER A 36 16.59 1.02 -9.47
CA SER A 36 17.14 -0.24 -10.02
C SER A 36 16.11 -0.91 -10.92
N ILE A 37 16.30 -0.79 -12.24
CA ILE A 37 15.31 -1.24 -13.23
C ILE A 37 15.37 -2.74 -13.53
N ASP A 38 16.43 -3.43 -13.12
CA ASP A 38 16.67 -4.86 -13.42
C ASP A 38 15.65 -5.80 -12.75
N GLN A 39 14.85 -5.30 -11.81
CA GLN A 39 13.81 -6.05 -11.09
C GLN A 39 12.40 -5.75 -11.59
N LEU A 40 12.26 -4.96 -12.66
CA LEU A 40 10.96 -4.71 -13.26
C LEU A 40 10.43 -5.98 -13.92
N PRO A 41 9.11 -6.23 -13.86
CA PRO A 41 8.49 -7.32 -14.60
C PRO A 41 8.71 -7.17 -16.11
N GLU A 42 8.75 -8.30 -16.80
CA GLU A 42 8.76 -8.32 -18.27
C GLU A 42 7.53 -7.60 -18.83
N GLY A 43 7.71 -6.86 -19.91
CA GLY A 43 6.66 -6.02 -20.52
C GLY A 43 6.50 -4.64 -19.91
N VAL A 44 7.18 -4.31 -18.81
CA VAL A 44 7.18 -2.97 -18.23
C VAL A 44 8.22 -2.10 -18.92
N HIS A 45 7.82 -0.93 -19.41
CA HIS A 45 8.74 0.10 -19.91
C HIS A 45 9.51 0.71 -18.74
N ALA A 46 10.83 0.53 -18.74
CA ALA A 46 11.68 0.94 -17.63
C ALA A 46 11.98 2.44 -17.64
N ILE A 47 11.73 3.12 -16.52
CA ILE A 47 12.21 4.48 -16.27
C ILE A 47 13.18 4.42 -15.08
N ARG A 48 14.50 4.57 -15.39
CA ARG A 48 15.48 4.72 -14.31
C ARG A 48 15.40 6.13 -13.76
N GLY A 49 15.00 6.26 -12.48
CA GLY A 49 14.84 7.55 -11.84
C GLY A 49 14.82 7.46 -10.32
N ASP A 50 15.03 8.60 -9.68
CA ASP A 50 14.98 8.78 -8.23
C ASP A 50 13.94 9.82 -7.88
N LEU A 51 12.86 9.39 -7.26
CA LEU A 51 11.73 10.25 -6.88
C LEU A 51 12.13 11.34 -5.88
N SER A 52 13.16 11.09 -5.08
CA SER A 52 13.66 12.07 -4.10
C SER A 52 14.45 13.23 -4.74
N ASN A 53 14.85 13.08 -6.00
CA ASN A 53 15.67 14.07 -6.72
C ASN A 53 14.94 14.54 -7.98
N PRO A 54 14.45 15.81 -8.05
CA PRO A 54 13.68 16.31 -9.18
C PRO A 54 14.46 16.35 -10.50
N GLU A 55 15.80 16.38 -10.45
CA GLU A 55 16.66 16.36 -11.64
C GLU A 55 16.90 14.93 -12.16
N LYS A 56 16.50 13.89 -11.40
CA LYS A 56 16.74 12.49 -11.71
C LYS A 56 15.46 11.67 -11.84
N LEU A 57 14.38 12.27 -12.33
CA LEU A 57 13.09 11.56 -12.49
C LEU A 57 13.03 10.66 -13.73
N GLY A 58 14.09 10.66 -14.56
CA GLY A 58 14.17 9.87 -15.80
C GLY A 58 13.37 10.47 -16.96
N ALA A 59 13.32 9.71 -18.06
CA ALA A 59 12.59 10.10 -19.26
C ALA A 59 11.17 9.49 -19.24
N TRP A 60 10.17 10.35 -19.14
CA TRP A 60 8.77 9.93 -19.10
C TRP A 60 8.15 9.90 -20.50
N PRO A 61 7.11 9.07 -20.74
CA PRO A 61 6.36 9.13 -21.98
C PRO A 61 5.66 10.49 -22.13
N GLU A 62 5.34 10.85 -23.36
CA GLU A 62 4.67 12.14 -23.67
C GLU A 62 3.26 12.22 -23.09
N THR A 63 2.59 11.08 -22.98
CA THR A 63 1.23 10.98 -22.45
C THR A 63 1.20 9.97 -21.31
N ILE A 64 0.51 10.32 -20.23
CA ILE A 64 0.23 9.45 -19.08
C ILE A 64 -1.25 9.65 -18.74
N ASP A 65 -2.02 8.58 -18.82
CA ASP A 65 -3.44 8.61 -18.50
C ASP A 65 -3.70 8.45 -17.01
N TYR A 66 -2.90 7.60 -16.33
CA TYR A 66 -3.05 7.31 -14.91
C TYR A 66 -1.69 7.20 -14.23
N VAL A 67 -1.65 7.64 -12.98
CA VAL A 67 -0.45 7.56 -12.14
C VAL A 67 -0.74 6.75 -10.89
N PHE A 68 0.13 5.79 -10.57
CA PHE A 68 0.18 5.11 -9.29
C PHE A 68 1.45 5.54 -8.55
N TYR A 69 1.29 6.12 -7.37
CA TYR A 69 2.39 6.43 -6.47
C TYR A 69 2.48 5.33 -5.42
N THR A 70 3.41 4.36 -5.63
CA THR A 70 3.52 3.13 -4.81
C THR A 70 4.86 3.04 -4.08
N THR A 71 5.48 4.18 -3.81
CA THR A 71 6.78 4.28 -3.13
C THR A 71 6.68 3.80 -1.67
N ALA A 72 7.75 3.21 -1.19
CA ALA A 72 7.99 2.96 0.23
C ALA A 72 9.30 3.61 0.67
N ALA A 73 9.38 4.06 1.93
CA ALA A 73 10.61 4.61 2.49
C ALA A 73 11.71 3.52 2.57
N ASP A 74 12.96 3.90 2.32
CA ASP A 74 14.12 2.99 2.36
C ASP A 74 14.49 2.53 3.78
N GLY A 75 13.89 3.15 4.80
CA GLY A 75 14.13 2.82 6.20
C GLY A 75 13.13 3.49 7.12
N TYR A 76 13.29 3.28 8.42
CA TYR A 76 12.37 3.80 9.44
C TYR A 76 12.99 5.02 10.15
N SER A 77 12.98 6.17 9.46
CA SER A 77 13.34 7.47 10.05
C SER A 77 12.43 8.57 9.50
N PRO A 78 12.24 9.70 10.24
CA PRO A 78 11.46 10.83 9.76
C PRO A 78 11.92 11.36 8.41
N GLU A 79 13.24 11.48 8.20
CA GLU A 79 13.84 12.01 6.99
C GLU A 79 13.54 11.14 5.77
N LEU A 80 13.69 9.81 5.91
CA LEU A 80 13.42 8.87 4.82
C LEU A 80 11.93 8.81 4.49
N TYR A 81 11.07 8.96 5.49
CA TYR A 81 9.62 9.05 5.27
C TYR A 81 9.25 10.35 4.55
N GLN A 82 9.78 11.49 5.02
CA GLN A 82 9.55 12.79 4.37
C GLN A 82 10.03 12.76 2.92
N GLN A 83 11.21 12.19 2.68
CA GLN A 83 11.78 12.06 1.35
C GLN A 83 10.92 11.19 0.42
N ALA A 84 10.43 10.04 0.92
CA ALA A 84 9.67 9.09 0.11
C ALA A 84 8.23 9.56 -0.15
N TYR A 85 7.52 10.05 0.86
CA TYR A 85 6.09 10.27 0.74
C TYR A 85 5.72 11.72 0.42
N VAL A 86 6.47 12.70 0.92
CA VAL A 86 6.17 14.11 0.70
C VAL A 86 6.99 14.67 -0.46
N THR A 87 8.33 14.67 -0.33
CA THR A 87 9.22 15.22 -1.36
C THR A 87 9.07 14.49 -2.68
N GLY A 88 9.07 13.16 -2.66
CA GLY A 88 8.92 12.36 -3.88
C GLY A 88 7.58 12.57 -4.58
N LEU A 89 6.48 12.66 -3.82
CA LEU A 89 5.15 12.95 -4.38
C LEU A 89 5.11 14.35 -5.00
N MET A 90 5.64 15.36 -4.30
CA MET A 90 5.73 16.72 -4.84
C MET A 90 6.56 16.77 -6.13
N ASN A 91 7.68 16.04 -6.20
CA ASN A 91 8.52 15.97 -7.38
C ASN A 91 7.75 15.37 -8.57
N VAL A 92 6.96 14.31 -8.34
CA VAL A 92 6.09 13.70 -9.37
C VAL A 92 5.05 14.71 -9.86
N MET A 93 4.31 15.35 -8.95
CA MET A 93 3.28 16.34 -9.32
C MET A 93 3.89 17.54 -10.08
N ASN A 94 5.02 18.06 -9.62
CA ASN A 94 5.72 19.15 -10.29
C ASN A 94 6.23 18.75 -11.67
N HIS A 95 6.70 17.50 -11.84
CA HIS A 95 7.15 17.00 -13.13
C HIS A 95 5.99 16.86 -14.13
N LEU A 96 4.85 16.33 -13.70
CA LEU A 96 3.61 16.30 -14.49
C LEU A 96 3.24 17.72 -14.97
N LYS A 97 3.22 18.68 -14.07
CA LYS A 97 2.91 20.08 -14.37
C LYS A 97 3.93 20.71 -15.36
N LYS A 98 5.24 20.50 -15.13
CA LYS A 98 6.32 20.98 -16.00
C LYS A 98 6.21 20.42 -17.41
N LYS A 99 5.75 19.19 -17.56
CA LYS A 99 5.55 18.50 -18.84
C LYS A 99 4.18 18.75 -19.46
N SER A 100 3.31 19.51 -18.80
CA SER A 100 1.89 19.70 -19.20
C SER A 100 1.13 18.37 -19.36
N ILE A 101 1.52 17.35 -18.59
CA ILE A 101 0.83 16.06 -18.54
C ILE A 101 -0.28 16.15 -17.47
N GLN A 102 -1.52 15.90 -17.88
CA GLN A 102 -2.69 15.89 -16.99
C GLN A 102 -3.28 14.47 -16.95
N PRO A 103 -2.87 13.64 -15.99
CA PRO A 103 -3.44 12.31 -15.84
C PRO A 103 -4.92 12.41 -15.46
N LYS A 104 -5.73 11.47 -15.91
CA LYS A 104 -7.14 11.35 -15.56
C LYS A 104 -7.33 11.11 -14.06
N HIS A 105 -6.39 10.37 -13.44
CA HIS A 105 -6.42 10.10 -12.00
C HIS A 105 -5.04 9.70 -11.46
N LEU A 106 -4.78 10.06 -10.19
CA LEU A 106 -3.60 9.63 -9.44
C LEU A 106 -4.02 8.80 -8.22
N PHE A 107 -3.47 7.60 -8.11
CA PHE A 107 -3.66 6.70 -6.95
C PHE A 107 -2.43 6.73 -6.06
N PHE A 108 -2.62 7.08 -4.79
CA PHE A 108 -1.56 7.17 -3.78
C PHE A 108 -1.67 6.03 -2.78
N THR A 109 -0.57 5.33 -2.52
CA THR A 109 -0.53 4.32 -1.45
C THR A 109 -0.13 4.95 -0.13
N SER A 110 -1.08 5.01 0.77
CA SER A 110 -0.95 5.49 2.14
C SER A 110 -1.00 4.32 3.15
N SER A 111 -1.19 4.62 4.42
CA SER A 111 -1.23 3.61 5.48
C SER A 111 -2.29 3.91 6.53
N THR A 112 -2.82 2.86 7.13
CA THR A 112 -3.68 2.96 8.32
C THR A 112 -2.98 3.55 9.55
N SER A 113 -1.67 3.86 9.47
CA SER A 113 -0.95 4.58 10.52
C SER A 113 -1.38 6.03 10.71
N VAL A 114 -2.16 6.59 9.79
CA VAL A 114 -2.77 7.93 9.93
C VAL A 114 -3.82 8.00 11.04
N TYR A 115 -4.39 6.86 11.41
CA TYR A 115 -5.37 6.77 12.50
C TYR A 115 -4.67 6.62 13.86
N HIS A 116 -5.17 7.32 14.88
CA HIS A 116 -4.59 7.36 16.24
C HIS A 116 -5.27 6.41 17.24
N GLN A 117 -6.43 5.87 16.91
CA GLN A 117 -7.21 4.99 17.79
C GLN A 117 -6.36 3.81 18.26
N SER A 118 -6.46 3.45 19.55
CA SER A 118 -5.53 2.53 20.20
C SER A 118 -6.15 1.58 21.23
N LEU A 119 -7.47 1.62 21.41
CA LEU A 119 -8.22 0.82 22.38
C LEU A 119 -9.09 -0.28 21.74
N GLY A 120 -8.80 -0.63 20.49
CA GLY A 120 -9.55 -1.65 19.75
C GLY A 120 -10.80 -1.10 19.04
N GLU A 121 -10.91 0.20 18.88
CA GLU A 121 -12.04 0.84 18.19
C GLU A 121 -12.10 0.44 16.72
N TRP A 122 -13.30 0.45 16.16
CA TRP A 122 -13.48 0.40 14.71
C TRP A 122 -13.18 1.76 14.09
N VAL A 123 -12.47 1.75 12.97
CA VAL A 123 -12.20 2.92 12.14
C VAL A 123 -12.53 2.61 10.68
N ASP A 124 -12.97 3.65 9.99
CA ASP A 124 -13.28 3.68 8.56
C ASP A 124 -12.64 4.92 7.91
N GLU A 125 -13.02 5.22 6.68
CA GLU A 125 -12.48 6.35 5.93
C GLU A 125 -12.88 7.71 6.49
N ASP A 126 -14.01 7.79 7.21
CA ASP A 126 -14.56 9.02 7.81
C ASP A 126 -14.04 9.26 9.23
N SER A 127 -13.33 8.29 9.79
CA SER A 127 -12.77 8.37 11.15
C SER A 127 -11.64 9.38 11.24
N ASP A 128 -11.56 10.09 12.38
CA ASP A 128 -10.56 11.13 12.64
C ASP A 128 -9.13 10.62 12.51
N CYS A 129 -8.31 11.38 11.78
CA CYS A 129 -6.89 11.16 11.59
C CYS A 129 -6.08 12.16 12.41
N ASN A 130 -5.51 11.70 13.53
CA ASN A 130 -4.62 12.48 14.39
C ASN A 130 -3.40 11.64 14.82
N PRO A 131 -2.53 11.27 13.86
CA PRO A 131 -1.41 10.37 14.11
C PRO A 131 -0.42 10.92 15.12
N GLN A 132 -0.01 10.08 16.09
CA GLN A 132 0.95 10.45 17.14
C GLN A 132 2.39 10.05 16.77
N THR A 133 2.59 9.36 15.66
CA THR A 133 3.90 8.89 15.23
C THR A 133 4.27 9.51 13.89
N PHE A 134 5.58 9.74 13.68
CA PHE A 134 6.08 10.35 12.45
C PHE A 134 5.61 9.65 11.16
N PRO A 135 5.51 8.29 11.08
CA PRO A 135 5.02 7.66 9.85
C PRO A 135 3.60 8.08 9.48
N GLY A 136 2.71 8.11 10.46
CA GLY A 136 1.34 8.54 10.23
C GLY A 136 1.24 10.04 9.91
N GLN A 137 2.02 10.87 10.62
CA GLN A 137 2.06 12.33 10.39
C GLN A 137 2.53 12.65 8.97
N THR A 138 3.63 12.03 8.52
CA THR A 138 4.17 12.23 7.17
C THR A 138 3.21 11.76 6.08
N LEU A 139 2.55 10.61 6.28
CA LEU A 139 1.58 10.12 5.29
C LEU A 139 0.32 11.00 5.23
N LEU A 140 -0.16 11.49 6.37
CA LEU A 140 -1.29 12.41 6.40
C LEU A 140 -0.92 13.77 5.77
N GLU A 141 0.31 14.24 5.93
CA GLU A 141 0.85 15.41 5.22
C GLU A 141 0.84 15.20 3.71
N ALA A 142 1.32 14.05 3.24
CA ALA A 142 1.32 13.69 1.82
C ALA A 142 -0.11 13.64 1.24
N GLU A 143 -1.08 13.04 1.97
CA GLU A 143 -2.49 13.03 1.57
C GLU A 143 -3.04 14.47 1.44
N LYS A 144 -2.75 15.35 2.42
CA LYS A 144 -3.18 16.75 2.39
C LYS A 144 -2.62 17.51 1.19
N LEU A 145 -1.33 17.31 0.88
CA LEU A 145 -0.70 17.91 -0.29
C LEU A 145 -1.32 17.41 -1.60
N LEU A 146 -1.59 16.10 -1.68
CA LEU A 146 -2.23 15.51 -2.84
C LEU A 146 -3.63 16.10 -3.08
N PHE A 147 -4.47 16.12 -2.05
CA PHE A 147 -5.84 16.63 -2.15
C PHE A 147 -5.94 18.15 -2.29
N ALA A 148 -4.88 18.89 -1.95
CA ALA A 148 -4.78 20.34 -2.22
C ALA A 148 -4.32 20.64 -3.66
N SER A 149 -3.95 19.62 -4.45
CA SER A 149 -3.55 19.79 -5.84
C SER A 149 -4.77 19.81 -6.79
N ASP A 150 -4.54 20.22 -8.04
CA ASP A 150 -5.59 20.21 -9.09
C ASP A 150 -5.81 18.80 -9.70
N LEU A 151 -5.16 17.76 -9.19
CA LEU A 151 -5.26 16.40 -9.71
C LEU A 151 -6.48 15.68 -9.11
N SER A 152 -7.20 14.96 -9.96
CA SER A 152 -8.13 13.94 -9.47
C SER A 152 -7.33 12.82 -8.81
N ALA A 153 -7.60 12.52 -7.53
CA ALA A 153 -6.77 11.61 -6.78
C ALA A 153 -7.53 10.77 -5.75
N THR A 154 -7.00 9.58 -5.50
CA THR A 154 -7.47 8.65 -4.45
C THR A 154 -6.29 8.18 -3.61
N SER A 155 -6.43 8.24 -2.30
CA SER A 155 -5.51 7.63 -1.34
C SER A 155 -6.04 6.27 -0.90
N VAL A 156 -5.20 5.21 -0.98
CA VAL A 156 -5.52 3.89 -0.43
C VAL A 156 -4.67 3.65 0.81
N ARG A 157 -5.29 3.65 1.98
CA ARG A 157 -4.65 3.45 3.29
C ARG A 157 -4.50 1.96 3.57
N PHE A 158 -3.36 1.40 3.23
CA PHE A 158 -3.09 -0.03 3.45
C PHE A 158 -2.78 -0.36 4.89
N GLY A 159 -3.24 -1.54 5.34
CA GLY A 159 -2.82 -2.20 6.58
C GLY A 159 -1.39 -2.72 6.49
N GLY A 160 -1.00 -3.55 7.44
CA GLY A 160 0.29 -4.24 7.41
C GLY A 160 0.36 -5.20 6.22
N ILE A 161 1.12 -4.83 5.19
CA ILE A 161 1.25 -5.64 3.97
C ILE A 161 2.09 -6.89 4.25
N TYR A 162 1.57 -8.05 3.90
CA TYR A 162 2.26 -9.33 3.95
C TYR A 162 2.17 -10.05 2.58
N GLY A 163 2.85 -11.17 2.43
CA GLY A 163 2.88 -11.92 1.17
C GLY A 163 4.30 -12.32 0.78
N PRO A 164 4.55 -12.73 -0.45
CA PRO A 164 5.87 -13.16 -0.93
C PRO A 164 6.97 -12.15 -0.60
N GLY A 165 8.05 -12.65 0.03
CA GLY A 165 9.17 -11.82 0.47
C GLY A 165 8.96 -11.04 1.78
N ARG A 166 7.75 -11.00 2.34
CA ARG A 166 7.40 -10.24 3.56
C ARG A 166 7.18 -11.16 4.77
N ASN A 167 8.22 -11.89 5.16
CA ASN A 167 8.16 -12.98 6.14
C ASN A 167 8.39 -12.55 7.60
N ARG A 168 8.14 -11.27 7.94
CA ARG A 168 8.47 -10.75 9.29
C ARG A 168 7.80 -11.51 10.44
N LEU A 169 6.50 -11.83 10.31
CA LEU A 169 5.79 -12.58 11.37
C LEU A 169 6.18 -14.05 11.37
N ILE A 170 6.41 -14.65 10.21
CA ILE A 170 6.91 -16.03 10.09
C ILE A 170 8.28 -16.14 10.78
N LYS A 171 9.22 -15.22 10.49
CA LYS A 171 10.55 -15.18 11.16
C LYS A 171 10.40 -15.08 12.67
N ARG A 172 9.54 -14.19 13.16
CA ARG A 172 9.25 -14.03 14.59
C ARG A 172 8.76 -15.34 15.23
N VAL A 173 7.87 -16.05 14.54
CA VAL A 173 7.33 -17.35 14.97
C VAL A 173 8.45 -18.42 14.99
N LEU A 174 9.27 -18.49 13.93
CA LEU A 174 10.39 -19.43 13.87
C LEU A 174 11.45 -19.16 14.96
N GLU A 175 11.56 -17.90 15.42
CA GLU A 175 12.36 -17.51 16.59
C GLU A 175 11.64 -17.79 17.93
N LYS A 176 10.51 -18.49 17.91
CA LYS A 176 9.65 -18.85 19.07
C LYS A 176 9.14 -17.64 19.89
N LYS A 177 9.05 -16.46 19.25
CA LYS A 177 8.66 -15.20 19.89
C LYS A 177 7.15 -14.94 19.70
N GLY A 178 6.35 -15.35 20.67
CA GLY A 178 4.94 -14.97 20.78
C GLY A 178 4.75 -13.54 21.30
N CYS A 179 3.61 -13.25 21.87
CA CYS A 179 3.37 -12.04 22.66
C CYS A 179 2.24 -12.28 23.66
N ALA A 180 2.25 -11.51 24.74
CA ALA A 180 1.19 -11.53 25.75
C ALA A 180 -0.19 -11.37 25.09
N LYS A 181 -1.17 -12.11 25.59
CA LYS A 181 -2.55 -12.06 25.13
C LYS A 181 -3.25 -10.76 25.55
N GLU A 182 -2.88 -10.23 26.69
CA GLU A 182 -3.42 -8.98 27.24
C GLU A 182 -2.30 -7.94 27.44
N PRO A 183 -2.56 -6.65 27.17
CA PRO A 183 -3.78 -6.12 26.55
C PRO A 183 -3.93 -6.56 25.09
N VAL A 184 -5.17 -6.72 24.62
CA VAL A 184 -5.44 -7.14 23.24
C VAL A 184 -4.98 -6.07 22.27
N VAL A 185 -4.08 -6.46 21.35
CA VAL A 185 -3.57 -5.57 20.29
C VAL A 185 -4.04 -6.09 18.92
N TYR A 186 -4.98 -5.38 18.32
CA TYR A 186 -5.46 -5.69 16.98
C TYR A 186 -4.45 -5.27 15.91
N GLY A 187 -4.30 -6.13 14.89
CA GLY A 187 -3.55 -5.80 13.69
C GLY A 187 -4.42 -5.90 12.45
N ASN A 188 -4.30 -4.92 11.58
CA ASN A 188 -4.95 -4.91 10.28
C ASN A 188 -3.92 -5.33 9.23
N ARG A 189 -4.29 -6.20 8.31
CA ARG A 189 -3.39 -6.79 7.31
C ARG A 189 -3.99 -6.74 5.93
N ILE A 190 -3.15 -6.89 4.95
CA ILE A 190 -3.56 -7.10 3.57
C ILE A 190 -2.47 -7.87 2.84
N HIS A 191 -2.85 -8.81 1.97
CA HIS A 191 -1.89 -9.47 1.12
C HIS A 191 -1.41 -8.53 0.00
N ARG A 192 -0.12 -8.60 -0.39
CA ARG A 192 0.46 -7.78 -1.46
C ARG A 192 -0.35 -7.82 -2.76
N ASP A 193 -0.81 -9.02 -3.15
CA ASP A 193 -1.57 -9.19 -4.38
C ASP A 193 -2.94 -8.48 -4.31
N ASP A 194 -3.56 -8.40 -3.12
CA ASP A 194 -4.79 -7.63 -2.92
C ASP A 194 -4.52 -6.13 -2.86
N CYS A 195 -3.33 -5.67 -2.42
CA CYS A 195 -2.96 -4.26 -2.58
C CYS A 195 -2.99 -3.87 -4.06
N ALA A 196 -2.34 -4.67 -4.91
CA ALA A 196 -2.33 -4.47 -6.35
C ALA A 196 -3.73 -4.63 -6.96
N GLY A 197 -4.49 -5.63 -6.49
CA GLY A 197 -5.86 -5.89 -6.93
C GLY A 197 -6.82 -4.73 -6.67
N ILE A 198 -6.77 -4.12 -5.47
CA ILE A 198 -7.57 -2.93 -5.14
C ILE A 198 -7.19 -1.76 -6.06
N LEU A 199 -5.89 -1.48 -6.23
CA LEU A 199 -5.44 -0.39 -7.09
C LEU A 199 -5.91 -0.59 -8.55
N LYS A 200 -5.79 -1.82 -9.08
CA LYS A 200 -6.30 -2.18 -10.41
C LYS A 200 -7.82 -2.03 -10.50
N HIS A 201 -8.56 -2.45 -9.47
CA HIS A 201 -10.01 -2.34 -9.44
C HIS A 201 -10.48 -0.88 -9.46
N LEU A 202 -9.86 -0.01 -8.67
CA LEU A 202 -10.15 1.43 -8.65
C LEU A 202 -9.80 2.10 -9.99
N LEU A 203 -8.72 1.66 -10.65
CA LEU A 203 -8.41 2.07 -12.02
C LEU A 203 -9.54 1.68 -12.99
N GLN A 204 -10.02 0.45 -12.92
CA GLN A 204 -11.12 -0.02 -13.78
C GLN A 204 -12.41 0.79 -13.56
N MET A 205 -12.73 1.15 -12.31
CA MET A 205 -13.83 2.06 -12.01
C MET A 205 -13.65 3.40 -12.74
N SER A 206 -12.46 3.99 -12.65
CA SER A 206 -12.16 5.27 -13.32
C SER A 206 -12.26 5.16 -14.85
N ILE A 207 -11.77 4.07 -15.45
CA ILE A 207 -11.84 3.82 -16.91
C ILE A 207 -13.30 3.68 -17.37
N THR A 208 -14.14 3.07 -16.54
CA THR A 208 -15.58 2.87 -16.85
C THR A 208 -16.46 4.09 -16.53
N GLY A 209 -15.84 5.23 -16.18
CA GLY A 209 -16.55 6.49 -15.91
C GLY A 209 -17.10 6.63 -14.49
N GLN A 210 -16.75 5.73 -13.59
CA GLN A 210 -17.04 5.88 -12.16
C GLN A 210 -15.87 6.63 -11.50
N THR A 211 -16.18 7.66 -10.72
CA THR A 211 -15.15 8.38 -9.97
C THR A 211 -14.88 7.66 -8.65
N PRO A 212 -13.67 7.12 -8.42
CA PRO A 212 -13.33 6.56 -7.12
C PRO A 212 -13.39 7.64 -6.03
N ASP A 213 -13.82 7.24 -4.83
CA ASP A 213 -13.81 8.14 -3.66
C ASP A 213 -12.39 8.60 -3.31
N PRO A 214 -12.26 9.72 -2.59
CA PRO A 214 -10.94 10.24 -2.21
C PRO A 214 -10.10 9.28 -1.36
N VAL A 215 -10.74 8.48 -0.50
CA VAL A 215 -10.04 7.58 0.43
C VAL A 215 -10.69 6.20 0.48
N TYR A 216 -9.85 5.15 0.49
CA TYR A 216 -10.23 3.77 0.77
C TYR A 216 -9.30 3.13 1.79
N LEU A 217 -9.83 2.24 2.63
CA LEU A 217 -9.08 1.38 3.53
C LEU A 217 -8.77 0.03 2.88
N GLY A 218 -7.49 -0.18 2.54
CA GLY A 218 -7.00 -1.43 1.98
C GLY A 218 -6.57 -2.39 3.10
N VAL A 219 -7.51 -3.15 3.66
CA VAL A 219 -7.27 -4.18 4.68
C VAL A 219 -8.08 -5.44 4.36
N ASP A 220 -7.63 -6.61 4.82
CA ASP A 220 -8.43 -7.83 4.75
C ASP A 220 -9.68 -7.73 5.63
N SER A 221 -10.57 -8.71 5.53
CA SER A 221 -11.87 -8.69 6.23
C SER A 221 -11.78 -9.15 7.68
N GLN A 222 -10.59 -9.47 8.21
CA GLN A 222 -10.42 -10.00 9.57
C GLN A 222 -9.36 -9.25 10.39
N PRO A 223 -9.66 -8.07 10.95
CA PRO A 223 -8.82 -7.49 11.98
C PRO A 223 -8.68 -8.50 13.14
N ALA A 224 -7.45 -8.92 13.44
CA ALA A 224 -7.23 -9.99 14.40
C ALA A 224 -6.23 -9.60 15.49
N PRO A 225 -6.40 -10.09 16.74
CA PRO A 225 -5.41 -9.95 17.79
C PRO A 225 -4.04 -10.49 17.36
N MET A 226 -2.97 -9.76 17.66
CA MET A 226 -1.60 -10.15 17.26
C MET A 226 -1.22 -11.51 17.87
N HIS A 227 -1.60 -11.75 19.13
CA HIS A 227 -1.42 -13.04 19.79
C HIS A 227 -2.01 -14.18 18.96
N ASP A 228 -3.28 -14.09 18.56
CA ASP A 228 -3.98 -15.15 17.84
C ASP A 228 -3.35 -15.41 16.46
N VAL A 229 -2.90 -14.35 15.79
CA VAL A 229 -2.21 -14.48 14.49
C VAL A 229 -0.89 -15.21 14.63
N LEU A 230 -0.07 -14.87 15.65
CA LEU A 230 1.21 -15.53 15.90
C LEU A 230 1.00 -17.01 16.25
N HIS A 231 0.05 -17.33 17.13
CA HIS A 231 -0.25 -18.72 17.50
C HIS A 231 -0.81 -19.53 16.32
N TRP A 232 -1.65 -18.92 15.49
CA TRP A 232 -2.13 -19.58 14.28
C TRP A 232 -0.98 -19.89 13.31
N ILE A 233 -0.08 -18.94 13.05
CA ILE A 233 1.11 -19.17 12.23
C ILE A 233 1.97 -20.26 12.86
N ALA A 234 2.21 -20.21 14.16
CA ALA A 234 3.02 -21.21 14.89
C ALA A 234 2.47 -22.63 14.73
N GLY A 235 1.14 -22.78 14.80
CA GLY A 235 0.49 -24.06 14.51
C GLY A 235 0.76 -24.59 13.11
N GLN A 236 0.88 -23.73 12.09
CA GLN A 236 1.21 -24.15 10.71
C GLN A 236 2.67 -24.63 10.58
N TYR A 237 3.57 -24.14 11.43
CA TYR A 237 4.99 -24.51 11.44
C TYR A 237 5.38 -25.53 12.52
N GLY A 238 4.43 -25.99 13.34
CA GLY A 238 4.69 -26.89 14.46
C GLY A 238 5.62 -26.31 15.52
N VAL A 239 5.51 -24.98 15.76
CA VAL A 239 6.38 -24.23 16.69
C VAL A 239 5.57 -23.87 17.94
N GLU A 240 6.13 -24.13 19.13
CA GLU A 240 5.59 -23.60 20.38
C GLU A 240 6.17 -22.21 20.65
N LEU A 241 5.31 -21.25 21.01
CA LEU A 241 5.71 -19.87 21.28
C LEU A 241 5.88 -19.61 22.77
N SER A 242 6.84 -18.75 23.14
CA SER A 242 6.85 -18.07 24.42
C SER A 242 6.07 -16.76 24.31
N ASP A 243 5.12 -16.56 25.23
CA ASP A 243 4.30 -15.33 25.31
C ASP A 243 4.84 -14.32 26.34
N ASP A 244 6.09 -14.50 26.81
CA ASP A 244 6.76 -13.61 27.77
C ASP A 244 7.08 -12.22 27.19
N HIS A 245 6.94 -12.06 25.89
CA HIS A 245 7.13 -10.78 25.22
C HIS A 245 5.88 -9.91 25.34
N PRO A 246 6.02 -8.61 25.65
CA PRO A 246 4.89 -7.70 25.67
C PRO A 246 4.22 -7.64 24.29
N ALA A 247 2.91 -7.42 24.30
CA ALA A 247 2.19 -7.11 23.07
C ALA A 247 2.84 -5.88 22.39
N PRO A 248 2.89 -5.82 21.03
CA PRO A 248 3.50 -4.70 20.33
C PRO A 248 2.86 -3.38 20.76
N GLN A 249 3.66 -2.42 21.23
CA GLN A 249 3.18 -1.06 21.56
C GLN A 249 2.87 -0.30 20.27
N ARG A 250 1.76 -0.63 19.63
CA ARG A 250 1.26 0.04 18.43
C ARG A 250 -0.20 0.40 18.67
N SER A 251 -0.70 1.36 17.88
CA SER A 251 -2.13 1.64 17.89
C SER A 251 -2.91 0.35 17.63
N SER A 252 -3.83 0.03 18.53
CA SER A 252 -4.75 -1.12 18.44
C SER A 252 -6.08 -0.61 17.94
N LYS A 253 -6.43 -0.89 16.68
CA LYS A 253 -7.70 -0.52 16.07
C LYS A 253 -8.14 -1.61 15.10
N ARG A 254 -9.41 -1.61 14.76
CA ARG A 254 -10.00 -2.50 13.75
C ARG A 254 -10.43 -1.67 12.56
N CYS A 255 -9.77 -1.85 11.42
CA CYS A 255 -10.11 -1.12 10.20
C CYS A 255 -11.21 -1.85 9.43
N SER A 256 -12.22 -1.09 8.98
CA SER A 256 -13.30 -1.58 8.15
C SER A 256 -12.90 -1.47 6.67
N ASN A 257 -13.05 -2.56 5.91
CA ASN A 257 -12.86 -2.54 4.47
C ASN A 257 -14.20 -2.45 3.71
N ARG A 258 -15.27 -2.04 4.39
CA ARG A 258 -16.63 -2.01 3.87
C ARG A 258 -16.72 -1.22 2.56
N LYS A 259 -16.10 -0.06 2.51
CA LYS A 259 -16.12 0.82 1.34
C LYS A 259 -15.49 0.15 0.10
N VAL A 260 -14.36 -0.56 0.26
CA VAL A 260 -13.76 -1.34 -0.83
C VAL A 260 -14.69 -2.47 -1.29
N LEU A 261 -15.31 -3.21 -0.36
CA LEU A 261 -16.25 -4.29 -0.68
C LEU A 261 -17.50 -3.76 -1.40
N ASP A 262 -18.00 -2.60 -1.01
CA ASP A 262 -19.19 -1.97 -1.62
C ASP A 262 -18.93 -1.51 -3.07
N THR A 263 -17.65 -1.32 -3.48
CA THR A 263 -17.30 -1.13 -4.91
C THR A 263 -17.42 -2.41 -5.75
N GLY A 264 -17.64 -3.56 -5.13
CA GLY A 264 -17.68 -4.87 -5.79
C GLY A 264 -16.34 -5.61 -5.81
N TYR A 265 -15.27 -5.05 -5.20
CA TYR A 265 -13.99 -5.76 -5.08
C TYR A 265 -14.16 -7.08 -4.32
N ARG A 266 -13.43 -8.11 -4.77
CA ARG A 266 -13.38 -9.42 -4.11
C ARG A 266 -11.94 -9.74 -3.76
N PHE A 267 -11.67 -9.88 -2.46
CA PHE A 267 -10.34 -10.24 -1.96
C PHE A 267 -9.93 -11.66 -2.43
N LYS A 268 -8.74 -11.78 -2.97
CA LYS A 268 -8.08 -13.07 -3.22
C LYS A 268 -7.71 -13.75 -1.90
N TYR A 269 -7.30 -12.93 -0.93
CA TYR A 269 -6.93 -13.36 0.43
C TYR A 269 -7.78 -12.60 1.44
N PRO A 270 -9.02 -13.06 1.70
CA PRO A 270 -10.00 -12.34 2.54
C PRO A 270 -9.61 -12.28 4.02
N ASP A 271 -8.69 -13.12 4.45
CA ASP A 271 -8.12 -13.13 5.80
C ASP A 271 -6.67 -13.62 5.81
N TYR A 272 -5.98 -13.40 6.94
CA TYR A 272 -4.58 -13.77 7.11
C TYR A 272 -4.34 -15.29 7.03
N LYS A 273 -5.34 -16.13 7.38
CA LYS A 273 -5.18 -17.60 7.35
C LYS A 273 -5.02 -18.09 5.91
N VAL A 274 -5.93 -17.65 5.03
CA VAL A 274 -5.84 -17.95 3.61
C VAL A 274 -4.53 -17.40 3.01
N GLY A 275 -4.14 -16.19 3.40
CA GLY A 275 -2.95 -15.54 2.87
C GLY A 275 -1.64 -16.20 3.30
N TYR A 276 -1.48 -16.57 4.57
CA TYR A 276 -0.25 -17.21 5.05
C TYR A 276 -0.13 -18.68 4.61
N LEU A 277 -1.23 -19.42 4.41
CA LEU A 277 -1.17 -20.78 3.86
C LEU A 277 -0.58 -20.82 2.45
N ASN A 278 -0.84 -19.80 1.64
CA ASN A 278 -0.37 -19.71 0.26
C ASN A 278 1.02 -19.04 0.14
N ASN A 279 1.60 -18.55 1.24
CA ASN A 279 2.95 -17.99 1.28
C ASN A 279 4.06 -19.02 1.56
N SER A 280 3.73 -20.30 1.68
CA SER A 280 4.67 -21.37 2.02
C SER A 280 5.39 -21.94 0.79
N ALA A 281 5.42 -21.21 -0.34
CA ALA A 281 6.15 -21.57 -1.55
C ALA A 281 7.33 -20.63 -1.80
#